data_182649bf730b71360291dc2b5c8ab597
#
_entry.id   182649bf730b71360291dc2b5c8ab597
#
_cell.length_a   1.000
_cell.length_b   1.000
_cell.length_c   1.000
_cell.angle_alpha   90.00
_cell.angle_beta   90.00
_cell.angle_gamma   90.00
#
_symmetry.space_group_name_H-M   'P 1'
#
loop_
_entity.id
_entity.type
_entity.pdbx_description
1 polymer ?
#
loop_
_entity_poly.entity_id
_entity_poly.type
_entity_poly.pdbx_seq_one_letter_code
_entity_poly.pdbx_strand_id
1 'polypeptide(L)'
;MSVGDYIRDSQIWKSIFRHPAPYDRRNRVVVMLTNFFLHLHPVSIKQHGIALSYTWCMGGITFFLFLVETITGVLLMFYYRPTLEWAFNDILALRDVTTLGIMREIHRWGAHAMVITVWLHMYRVFLTGSYKPPREFNWVVGVILLKLTLLLSFTGYLLPWDQLAIWAITVGSNMARATPVLGHEGPGFQFLNLGGYDLITNASDARFLLLGSRFVGEETLNRFYILHCVAIPLASAGLIAIHFWRVRKDGGISQPL
;
A
#
# COMPACT_ATOMS: atom_id res chain seq x y z
N MET A 1 8.73 26.83 -38.49
CA MET A 1 7.97 26.21 -37.39
C MET A 1 8.63 24.90 -37.06
N SER A 2 8.97 24.68 -35.82
CA SER A 2 9.48 23.37 -35.38
C SER A 2 8.33 22.37 -35.32
N VAL A 3 8.66 21.05 -35.37
CA VAL A 3 7.66 19.98 -35.18
C VAL A 3 6.95 20.16 -33.81
N GLY A 4 7.65 20.67 -32.81
CA GLY A 4 7.09 20.98 -31.51
C GLY A 4 6.04 22.10 -31.53
N ASP A 5 6.23 23.10 -32.37
CA ASP A 5 5.25 24.21 -32.51
C ASP A 5 3.98 23.71 -33.21
N TYR A 6 4.13 22.86 -34.23
CA TYR A 6 3.00 22.24 -34.91
C TYR A 6 2.14 21.39 -33.96
N ILE A 7 2.77 20.58 -33.09
CA ILE A 7 2.07 19.77 -32.10
C ILE A 7 1.34 20.67 -31.08
N ARG A 8 2.00 21.71 -30.56
CA ARG A 8 1.42 22.65 -29.56
C ARG A 8 0.27 23.48 -30.13
N ASP A 9 0.29 23.76 -31.43
CA ASP A 9 -0.77 24.52 -32.09
C ASP A 9 -1.95 23.66 -32.53
N SER A 10 -1.80 22.33 -32.47
CA SER A 10 -2.88 21.41 -32.82
C SER A 10 -4.08 21.56 -31.87
N GLN A 11 -5.28 21.31 -32.42
CA GLN A 11 -6.51 21.36 -31.64
C GLN A 11 -6.57 20.30 -30.55
N ILE A 12 -5.92 19.15 -30.79
CA ILE A 12 -5.78 18.06 -29.79
C ILE A 12 -4.97 18.54 -28.61
N TRP A 13 -3.80 19.16 -28.84
CA TRP A 13 -2.97 19.70 -27.76
C TRP A 13 -3.71 20.76 -26.94
N LYS A 14 -4.34 21.71 -27.62
CA LYS A 14 -5.12 22.79 -26.99
C LYS A 14 -6.34 22.28 -26.22
N SER A 15 -6.91 21.15 -26.61
CA SER A 15 -8.01 20.50 -25.90
C SER A 15 -7.55 19.82 -24.60
N ILE A 16 -6.37 19.23 -24.61
CA ILE A 16 -5.79 18.52 -23.44
C ILE A 16 -5.12 19.53 -22.48
N PHE A 17 -4.30 20.42 -23.03
CA PHE A 17 -3.54 21.44 -22.28
C PHE A 17 -4.15 22.82 -22.50
N ARG A 18 -5.15 23.15 -21.73
CA ARG A 18 -5.92 24.40 -21.86
C ARG A 18 -5.14 25.68 -21.56
N HIS A 19 -3.98 25.56 -20.88
CA HIS A 19 -3.17 26.69 -20.48
C HIS A 19 -1.71 26.51 -20.95
N PRO A 20 -1.01 27.60 -21.30
CA PRO A 20 0.41 27.55 -21.58
C PRO A 20 1.21 27.13 -20.33
N ALA A 21 2.46 26.70 -20.52
CA ALA A 21 3.33 26.34 -19.41
C ALA A 21 3.44 27.50 -18.40
N PRO A 22 3.19 27.27 -17.11
CA PRO A 22 3.15 28.34 -16.12
C PRO A 22 4.56 28.82 -15.78
N TYR A 23 4.94 30.02 -16.20
CA TYR A 23 6.26 30.61 -15.94
C TYR A 23 6.26 31.59 -14.75
N ASP A 24 5.13 32.12 -14.34
CA ASP A 24 5.02 32.97 -13.17
C ASP A 24 4.35 32.27 -11.98
N ARG A 25 4.51 32.85 -10.78
CA ARG A 25 3.96 32.25 -9.54
C ARG A 25 2.44 32.17 -9.55
N ARG A 26 1.76 33.18 -10.12
CA ARG A 26 0.30 33.22 -10.19
C ARG A 26 -0.24 32.14 -11.10
N ASN A 27 0.34 31.98 -12.30
CA ASN A 27 -0.08 30.94 -13.24
C ASN A 27 0.17 29.54 -12.70
N ARG A 28 1.27 29.32 -11.97
CA ARG A 28 1.54 28.05 -11.28
C ARG A 28 0.47 27.72 -10.24
N VAL A 29 0.04 28.69 -9.44
CA VAL A 29 -1.04 28.49 -8.46
C VAL A 29 -2.35 28.15 -9.16
N VAL A 30 -2.72 28.88 -10.24
CA VAL A 30 -3.95 28.62 -10.99
C VAL A 30 -3.95 27.23 -11.60
N VAL A 31 -2.85 26.82 -12.26
CA VAL A 31 -2.72 25.47 -12.85
C VAL A 31 -2.84 24.40 -11.78
N MET A 32 -2.25 24.59 -10.61
CA MET A 32 -2.37 23.61 -9.52
C MET A 32 -3.78 23.53 -8.94
N LEU A 33 -4.47 24.66 -8.82
CA LEU A 33 -5.85 24.69 -8.31
C LEU A 33 -6.86 24.08 -9.29
N THR A 34 -6.57 24.15 -10.59
CA THR A 34 -7.46 23.67 -11.65
C THR A 34 -7.12 22.30 -12.21
N ASN A 35 -5.90 21.79 -11.94
CA ASN A 35 -5.44 20.49 -12.45
C ASN A 35 -5.53 19.43 -11.36
N PHE A 36 -6.29 18.37 -11.61
CA PHE A 36 -6.50 17.28 -10.65
C PHE A 36 -5.18 16.67 -10.16
N PHE A 37 -4.28 16.32 -11.09
CA PHE A 37 -3.01 15.66 -10.74
C PHE A 37 -2.05 16.58 -10.00
N LEU A 38 -2.00 17.87 -10.38
CA LEU A 38 -1.10 18.83 -9.74
C LEU A 38 -1.66 19.41 -8.43
N HIS A 39 -2.94 19.20 -8.14
CA HIS A 39 -3.57 19.69 -6.92
C HIS A 39 -2.93 19.11 -5.65
N LEU A 40 -2.34 17.93 -5.72
CA LEU A 40 -1.63 17.27 -4.60
C LEU A 40 -0.19 17.76 -4.41
N HIS A 41 0.37 18.53 -5.35
CA HIS A 41 1.75 18.99 -5.28
C HIS A 41 1.88 20.44 -4.82
N PRO A 42 2.96 20.82 -4.11
CA PRO A 42 3.23 22.20 -3.74
C PRO A 42 3.59 23.04 -4.97
N VAL A 43 3.27 24.34 -4.92
CA VAL A 43 3.54 25.31 -6.02
C VAL A 43 5.03 25.45 -6.30
N SER A 44 5.86 25.36 -5.26
CA SER A 44 7.31 25.42 -5.36
C SER A 44 7.95 24.46 -4.36
N ILE A 45 9.02 23.81 -4.77
CA ILE A 45 9.82 22.90 -3.94
C ILE A 45 11.26 23.43 -3.98
N LYS A 46 11.93 23.42 -2.85
CA LYS A 46 13.34 23.81 -2.79
C LYS A 46 14.21 22.79 -3.53
N GLN A 47 15.11 23.28 -4.38
CA GLN A 47 15.93 22.44 -5.26
C GLN A 47 16.73 21.37 -4.51
N HIS A 48 17.32 21.70 -3.37
CA HIS A 48 18.07 20.75 -2.57
C HIS A 48 17.19 19.63 -2.00
N GLY A 49 15.91 19.89 -1.70
CA GLY A 49 14.99 18.91 -1.18
C GLY A 49 14.61 17.81 -2.17
N ILE A 50 14.67 18.11 -3.49
CA ILE A 50 14.35 17.15 -4.55
C ILE A 50 15.59 16.54 -5.20
N ALA A 51 16.78 16.88 -4.73
CA ALA A 51 18.01 16.29 -5.26
C ALA A 51 17.99 14.78 -5.09
N LEU A 52 18.32 14.05 -6.17
CA LEU A 52 18.32 12.59 -6.17
C LEU A 52 19.28 12.04 -5.09
N SER A 53 20.42 12.67 -4.91
CA SER A 53 21.39 12.33 -3.87
C SER A 53 20.87 12.46 -2.44
N TYR A 54 19.84 13.29 -2.23
CA TYR A 54 19.21 13.46 -0.92
C TYR A 54 18.00 12.54 -0.71
N THR A 55 17.12 12.42 -1.71
CA THR A 55 15.86 11.67 -1.56
C THR A 55 15.97 10.23 -2.03
N TRP A 56 16.89 9.94 -2.96
CA TRP A 56 17.00 8.70 -3.72
C TRP A 56 15.68 8.28 -4.37
N CYS A 57 14.73 9.21 -4.47
CA CYS A 57 13.36 8.99 -4.96
C CYS A 57 12.60 7.84 -4.28
N MET A 58 13.00 7.42 -3.08
CA MET A 58 12.46 6.21 -2.42
C MET A 58 10.94 6.26 -2.27
N GLY A 59 10.37 7.40 -1.85
CA GLY A 59 8.91 7.55 -1.77
C GLY A 59 8.22 7.44 -3.13
N GLY A 60 8.81 8.04 -4.17
CA GLY A 60 8.29 7.96 -5.54
C GLY A 60 8.38 6.54 -6.11
N ILE A 61 9.49 5.84 -5.90
CA ILE A 61 9.68 4.45 -6.31
C ILE A 61 8.67 3.54 -5.59
N THR A 62 8.48 3.71 -4.29
CA THR A 62 7.48 2.93 -3.52
C THR A 62 6.07 3.16 -4.03
N PHE A 63 5.71 4.41 -4.36
CA PHE A 63 4.40 4.71 -4.97
C PHE A 63 4.26 4.11 -6.37
N PHE A 64 5.29 4.18 -7.22
CA PHE A 64 5.28 3.54 -8.52
C PHE A 64 5.09 2.02 -8.40
N LEU A 65 5.78 1.38 -7.46
CA LEU A 65 5.59 -0.04 -7.18
C LEU A 65 4.17 -0.35 -6.71
N PHE A 66 3.57 0.51 -5.86
CA PHE A 66 2.16 0.34 -5.48
C PHE A 66 1.21 0.34 -6.69
N LEU A 67 1.47 1.19 -7.70
CA LEU A 67 0.68 1.18 -8.93
C LEU A 67 0.90 -0.10 -9.75
N VAL A 68 2.16 -0.58 -9.85
CA VAL A 68 2.48 -1.85 -10.51
C VAL A 68 1.78 -3.01 -9.82
N GLU A 69 1.85 -3.08 -8.48
CA GLU A 69 1.17 -4.10 -7.67
C GLU A 69 -0.35 -4.06 -7.88
N THR A 70 -0.94 -2.86 -7.89
CA THR A 70 -2.38 -2.71 -8.10
C THR A 70 -2.80 -3.20 -9.49
N ILE A 71 -2.10 -2.79 -10.55
CA ILE A 71 -2.42 -3.17 -11.93
C ILE A 71 -2.26 -4.68 -12.11
N THR A 72 -1.12 -5.23 -11.73
CA THR A 72 -0.86 -6.67 -11.86
C THR A 72 -1.77 -7.51 -10.97
N GLY A 73 -2.05 -7.05 -9.75
CA GLY A 73 -2.96 -7.72 -8.83
C GLY A 73 -4.39 -7.79 -9.36
N VAL A 74 -4.93 -6.69 -9.89
CA VAL A 74 -6.26 -6.68 -10.50
C VAL A 74 -6.32 -7.63 -11.71
N LEU A 75 -5.29 -7.66 -12.54
CA LEU A 75 -5.24 -8.61 -13.66
C LEU A 75 -5.18 -10.06 -13.18
N LEU A 76 -4.42 -10.37 -12.13
CA LEU A 76 -4.34 -11.71 -11.56
C LEU A 76 -5.67 -12.19 -10.97
N MET A 77 -6.52 -11.28 -10.44
CA MET A 77 -7.84 -11.62 -9.90
C MET A 77 -8.74 -12.33 -10.92
N PHE A 78 -8.60 -12.05 -12.22
CA PHE A 78 -9.40 -12.70 -13.27
C PHE A 78 -9.09 -14.19 -13.45
N TYR A 79 -7.95 -14.64 -12.97
CA TYR A 79 -7.44 -16.00 -13.18
C TYR A 79 -7.31 -16.80 -11.89
N TYR A 80 -7.73 -16.24 -10.75
CA TYR A 80 -7.57 -16.85 -9.44
C TYR A 80 -8.92 -17.06 -8.75
N ARG A 81 -9.15 -18.27 -8.26
CA ARG A 81 -10.36 -18.66 -7.50
C ARG A 81 -9.99 -18.96 -6.06
N PRO A 82 -10.48 -18.16 -5.08
CA PRO A 82 -10.14 -18.31 -3.66
C PRO A 82 -10.89 -19.48 -2.99
N THR A 83 -10.71 -20.69 -3.49
CA THR A 83 -11.28 -21.94 -2.94
C THR A 83 -10.19 -22.95 -2.68
N LEU A 84 -10.40 -23.86 -1.73
CA LEU A 84 -9.39 -24.89 -1.40
C LEU A 84 -9.06 -25.79 -2.58
N GLU A 85 -10.03 -26.05 -3.45
CA GLU A 85 -9.87 -26.89 -4.64
C GLU A 85 -9.00 -26.23 -5.71
N TRP A 86 -9.17 -24.90 -5.93
CA TRP A 86 -8.64 -24.25 -7.10
C TRP A 86 -7.44 -23.31 -6.82
N ALA A 87 -7.32 -22.75 -5.63
CA ALA A 87 -6.32 -21.72 -5.34
C ALA A 87 -4.90 -22.14 -5.75
N PHE A 88 -4.45 -23.31 -5.33
CA PHE A 88 -3.11 -23.82 -5.66
C PHE A 88 -2.99 -24.16 -7.15
N ASN A 89 -4.00 -24.81 -7.73
CA ASN A 89 -4.02 -25.22 -9.12
C ASN A 89 -4.03 -24.02 -10.07
N ASP A 90 -4.77 -22.96 -9.74
CA ASP A 90 -4.80 -21.71 -10.53
C ASP A 90 -3.41 -21.04 -10.55
N ILE A 91 -2.70 -21.04 -9.42
CA ILE A 91 -1.32 -20.52 -9.37
C ILE A 91 -0.35 -21.34 -10.22
N LEU A 92 -0.50 -22.67 -10.25
CA LEU A 92 0.28 -23.52 -11.14
C LEU A 92 -0.05 -23.27 -12.60
N ALA A 93 -1.34 -23.17 -12.95
CA ALA A 93 -1.80 -22.90 -14.31
C ALA A 93 -1.29 -21.55 -14.83
N LEU A 94 -1.25 -20.50 -14.00
CA LEU A 94 -0.67 -19.21 -14.35
C LEU A 94 0.79 -19.32 -14.77
N ARG A 95 1.56 -20.21 -14.16
CA ARG A 95 2.98 -20.39 -14.47
C ARG A 95 3.18 -21.01 -15.85
N ASP A 96 2.25 -21.84 -16.31
CA ASP A 96 2.35 -22.55 -17.59
C ASP A 96 2.03 -21.64 -18.79
N VAL A 97 1.40 -20.48 -18.55
CA VAL A 97 1.13 -19.46 -19.55
C VAL A 97 2.17 -18.34 -19.46
N THR A 98 3.06 -18.23 -20.44
CA THR A 98 4.23 -17.32 -20.40
C THR A 98 3.89 -15.90 -19.97
N THR A 99 2.88 -15.28 -20.58
CA THR A 99 2.49 -13.89 -20.27
C THR A 99 1.94 -13.73 -18.86
N LEU A 100 1.11 -14.67 -18.41
CA LEU A 100 0.52 -14.67 -17.07
C LEU A 100 1.56 -15.00 -16.00
N GLY A 101 2.48 -15.93 -16.31
CA GLY A 101 3.61 -16.25 -15.46
C GLY A 101 4.53 -15.05 -15.23
N ILE A 102 4.88 -14.31 -16.28
CA ILE A 102 5.65 -13.06 -16.17
C ILE A 102 4.90 -12.03 -15.34
N MET A 103 3.61 -11.82 -15.56
CA MET A 103 2.79 -10.88 -14.80
C MET A 103 2.78 -11.24 -13.30
N ARG A 104 2.63 -12.53 -12.96
CA ARG A 104 2.70 -13.01 -11.58
C ARG A 104 4.08 -12.75 -10.97
N GLU A 105 5.16 -12.99 -11.72
CA GLU A 105 6.51 -12.73 -11.23
C GLU A 105 6.78 -11.22 -11.04
N ILE A 106 6.26 -10.36 -11.91
CA ILE A 106 6.32 -8.90 -11.71
C ILE A 106 5.61 -8.53 -10.40
N HIS A 107 4.42 -9.06 -10.14
CA HIS A 107 3.69 -8.83 -8.90
C HIS A 107 4.49 -9.32 -7.68
N ARG A 108 5.03 -10.52 -7.73
CA ARG A 108 5.83 -11.10 -6.63
C ARG A 108 7.10 -10.31 -6.34
N TRP A 109 7.88 -9.99 -7.38
CA TRP A 109 9.13 -9.26 -7.21
C TRP A 109 8.92 -7.77 -6.93
N GLY A 110 7.86 -7.19 -7.47
CA GLY A 110 7.42 -5.85 -7.15
C GLY A 110 7.07 -5.70 -5.67
N ALA A 111 6.36 -6.68 -5.09
CA ALA A 111 6.05 -6.70 -3.67
C ALA A 111 7.33 -6.73 -2.80
N HIS A 112 8.34 -7.56 -3.16
CA HIS A 112 9.62 -7.56 -2.46
C HIS A 112 10.34 -6.21 -2.58
N ALA A 113 10.38 -5.65 -3.79
CA ALA A 113 10.98 -4.33 -4.03
C ALA A 113 10.24 -3.23 -3.23
N MET A 114 8.92 -3.29 -3.15
CA MET A 114 8.11 -2.35 -2.39
C MET A 114 8.41 -2.40 -0.89
N VAL A 115 8.55 -3.58 -0.30
CA VAL A 115 8.95 -3.73 1.12
C VAL A 115 10.32 -3.12 1.35
N ILE A 116 11.30 -3.41 0.49
CA ILE A 116 12.65 -2.86 0.63
C ILE A 116 12.63 -1.32 0.49
N THR A 117 11.96 -0.80 -0.52
CA THR A 117 11.95 0.65 -0.79
C THR A 117 11.19 1.44 0.27
N VAL A 118 10.09 0.90 0.83
CA VAL A 118 9.38 1.56 1.92
C VAL A 118 10.20 1.60 3.22
N TRP A 119 10.97 0.54 3.52
CA TRP A 119 11.89 0.53 4.64
C TRP A 119 13.00 1.57 4.48
N LEU A 120 13.63 1.61 3.30
CA LEU A 120 14.66 2.60 3.00
C LEU A 120 14.10 4.03 3.04
N HIS A 121 12.87 4.23 2.56
CA HIS A 121 12.17 5.51 2.65
C HIS A 121 11.98 5.94 4.12
N MET A 122 11.44 5.06 4.94
CA MET A 122 11.24 5.33 6.37
C MET A 122 12.56 5.61 7.08
N TYR A 123 13.59 4.81 6.81
CA TYR A 123 14.92 4.96 7.38
C TYR A 123 15.53 6.32 7.02
N ARG A 124 15.47 6.70 5.75
CA ARG A 124 15.92 8.02 5.29
C ARG A 124 15.16 9.16 6.00
N VAL A 125 13.83 9.09 6.10
CA VAL A 125 13.01 10.10 6.77
C VAL A 125 13.41 10.23 8.24
N PHE A 126 13.69 9.12 8.89
CA PHE A 126 14.17 9.10 10.29
C PHE A 126 15.54 9.75 10.43
N LEU A 127 16.54 9.32 9.66
CA LEU A 127 17.91 9.81 9.75
C LEU A 127 18.05 11.30 9.42
N THR A 128 17.21 11.82 8.52
CA THR A 128 17.20 13.24 8.16
C THR A 128 16.34 14.12 9.07
N GLY A 129 15.76 13.55 10.14
CA GLY A 129 14.87 14.29 11.03
C GLY A 129 13.60 14.82 10.37
N SER A 130 13.23 14.29 9.20
CA SER A 130 12.08 14.76 8.42
C SER A 130 10.72 14.44 9.05
N TYR A 131 10.71 13.73 10.16
CA TYR A 131 9.52 13.44 10.98
C TYR A 131 9.21 14.50 12.04
N LYS A 132 10.16 15.43 12.29
CA LYS A 132 10.01 16.49 13.31
C LYS A 132 8.98 17.54 12.88
N PRO A 133 8.51 18.41 13.81
CA PRO A 133 7.54 19.46 13.50
C PRO A 133 7.85 20.22 12.20
N PRO A 134 6.86 20.45 11.35
CA PRO A 134 5.41 20.18 11.49
C PRO A 134 4.94 18.86 10.88
N ARG A 135 5.81 17.84 10.72
CA ARG A 135 5.57 16.62 9.91
C ARG A 135 5.23 15.38 10.72
N GLU A 136 4.98 15.51 12.04
CA GLU A 136 4.71 14.37 12.94
C GLU A 136 3.49 13.57 12.51
N PHE A 137 2.41 14.25 12.13
CA PHE A 137 1.20 13.58 11.65
C PHE A 137 1.50 12.75 10.39
N ASN A 138 2.27 13.31 9.46
CA ASN A 138 2.64 12.59 8.24
C ASN A 138 3.56 11.39 8.52
N TRP A 139 4.39 11.48 9.55
CA TRP A 139 5.19 10.34 10.04
C TRP A 139 4.29 9.22 10.53
N VAL A 140 3.27 9.52 11.35
CA VAL A 140 2.30 8.52 11.84
C VAL A 140 1.58 7.85 10.67
N VAL A 141 1.11 8.63 9.69
CA VAL A 141 0.50 8.07 8.46
C VAL A 141 1.48 7.15 7.73
N GLY A 142 2.75 7.54 7.61
CA GLY A 142 3.81 6.72 7.01
C GLY A 142 4.03 5.40 7.74
N VAL A 143 4.02 5.40 9.08
CA VAL A 143 4.12 4.18 9.90
C VAL A 143 2.92 3.25 9.67
N ILE A 144 1.72 3.80 9.53
CA ILE A 144 0.53 3.00 9.21
C ILE A 144 0.64 2.40 7.80
N LEU A 145 1.10 3.18 6.81
CA LEU A 145 1.35 2.69 5.45
C LEU A 145 2.39 1.57 5.42
N LEU A 146 3.46 1.67 6.20
CA LEU A 146 4.44 0.59 6.35
C LEU A 146 3.77 -0.69 6.88
N LYS A 147 2.95 -0.57 7.93
CA LYS A 147 2.21 -1.73 8.47
C LYS A 147 1.27 -2.34 7.44
N LEU A 148 0.55 -1.52 6.67
CA LEU A 148 -0.33 -2.01 5.60
C LEU A 148 0.46 -2.70 4.48
N THR A 149 1.66 -2.20 4.13
CA THR A 149 2.54 -2.87 3.17
C THR A 149 2.98 -4.25 3.65
N LEU A 150 3.35 -4.38 4.92
CA LEU A 150 3.69 -5.68 5.51
C LEU A 150 2.48 -6.62 5.57
N LEU A 151 1.30 -6.10 5.88
CA LEU A 151 0.05 -6.87 5.85
C LEU A 151 -0.31 -7.31 4.42
N LEU A 152 -0.12 -6.44 3.41
CA LEU A 152 -0.29 -6.81 2.01
C LEU A 152 0.65 -7.96 1.62
N SER A 153 1.92 -7.87 1.99
CA SER A 153 2.89 -8.94 1.73
C SER A 153 2.48 -10.24 2.40
N PHE A 154 2.03 -10.19 3.65
CA PHE A 154 1.57 -11.37 4.39
C PHE A 154 0.30 -11.97 3.79
N THR A 155 -0.72 -11.14 3.53
CA THR A 155 -1.99 -11.63 2.98
C THR A 155 -1.83 -12.19 1.58
N GLY A 156 -1.00 -11.58 0.72
CA GLY A 156 -0.71 -12.07 -0.63
C GLY A 156 0.09 -13.37 -0.64
N TYR A 157 1.04 -13.52 0.31
CA TYR A 157 1.80 -14.74 0.49
C TYR A 157 0.92 -15.96 0.81
N LEU A 158 -0.24 -15.76 1.43
CA LEU A 158 -1.16 -16.83 1.80
C LEU A 158 -2.04 -17.31 0.64
N LEU A 159 -2.24 -16.51 -0.42
CA LEU A 159 -3.18 -16.83 -1.50
C LEU A 159 -2.81 -18.07 -2.33
N PRO A 160 -1.53 -18.41 -2.58
CA PRO A 160 -1.19 -19.65 -3.26
C PRO A 160 -1.68 -20.92 -2.55
N TRP A 161 -2.00 -20.87 -1.28
CA TRP A 161 -2.52 -21.94 -0.44
C TRP A 161 -1.66 -23.21 -0.50
N ASP A 162 -0.35 -23.03 -0.60
CA ASP A 162 0.65 -24.10 -0.54
C ASP A 162 1.00 -24.43 0.93
N GLN A 163 1.87 -25.40 1.12
CA GLN A 163 2.31 -25.83 2.46
C GLN A 163 2.88 -24.67 3.28
N LEU A 164 3.63 -23.77 2.65
CA LEU A 164 4.22 -22.63 3.33
C LEU A 164 3.15 -21.63 3.79
N ALA A 165 2.15 -21.37 2.94
CA ALA A 165 1.01 -20.51 3.25
C ALA A 165 0.18 -21.06 4.42
N ILE A 166 -0.15 -22.36 4.37
CA ILE A 166 -0.93 -23.04 5.42
C ILE A 166 -0.21 -22.98 6.76
N TRP A 167 1.08 -23.25 6.79
CA TRP A 167 1.86 -23.20 8.02
C TRP A 167 2.05 -21.77 8.51
N ALA A 168 2.27 -20.80 7.63
CA ALA A 168 2.38 -19.39 8.01
C ALA A 168 1.11 -18.88 8.71
N ILE A 169 -0.08 -19.17 8.16
CA ILE A 169 -1.33 -18.76 8.79
C ILE A 169 -1.62 -19.55 10.06
N THR A 170 -1.27 -20.83 10.12
CA THR A 170 -1.46 -21.65 11.32
C THR A 170 -0.64 -21.11 12.48
N VAL A 171 0.65 -20.84 12.25
CA VAL A 171 1.53 -20.26 13.28
C VAL A 171 1.10 -18.84 13.64
N GLY A 172 0.90 -17.97 12.63
CA GLY A 172 0.51 -16.58 12.86
C GLY A 172 -0.82 -16.43 13.59
N SER A 173 -1.81 -17.27 13.27
CA SER A 173 -3.10 -17.25 13.97
C SER A 173 -3.00 -17.80 15.40
N ASN A 174 -2.13 -18.77 15.66
CA ASN A 174 -1.87 -19.21 17.04
C ASN A 174 -1.16 -18.13 17.86
N MET A 175 -0.25 -17.35 17.25
CA MET A 175 0.32 -16.18 17.93
C MET A 175 -0.74 -15.13 18.27
N ALA A 176 -1.79 -14.98 17.43
CA ALA A 176 -2.89 -14.06 17.72
C ALA A 176 -3.69 -14.45 18.98
N ARG A 177 -3.73 -15.73 19.38
CA ARG A 177 -4.33 -16.19 20.63
C ARG A 177 -3.63 -15.66 21.87
N ALA A 178 -2.32 -15.45 21.77
CA ALA A 178 -1.49 -14.92 22.85
C ALA A 178 -1.46 -13.38 22.88
N THR A 179 -2.18 -12.70 21.99
CA THR A 179 -2.23 -11.24 21.97
C THR A 179 -2.85 -10.70 23.27
N PRO A 180 -2.19 -9.78 23.97
CA PRO A 180 -2.75 -9.19 25.20
C PRO A 180 -4.16 -8.62 24.95
N VAL A 181 -5.07 -8.89 25.89
CA VAL A 181 -6.47 -8.44 25.89
C VAL A 181 -7.35 -9.08 24.81
N LEU A 182 -6.84 -9.26 23.58
CA LEU A 182 -7.63 -9.74 22.43
C LEU A 182 -7.53 -11.25 22.16
N GLY A 183 -6.52 -11.91 22.73
CA GLY A 183 -6.34 -13.36 22.63
C GLY A 183 -6.75 -14.05 23.93
N HIS A 184 -7.53 -15.11 23.85
CA HIS A 184 -8.01 -15.81 25.07
C HIS A 184 -6.92 -16.57 25.83
N GLU A 185 -5.72 -16.75 25.27
CA GLU A 185 -4.53 -17.27 25.91
C GLU A 185 -3.56 -16.14 26.33
N GLY A 186 -3.86 -14.88 25.97
CA GLY A 186 -3.04 -13.72 26.30
C GLY A 186 -3.35 -13.15 27.69
N PRO A 187 -2.46 -12.33 28.24
CA PRO A 187 -2.72 -11.67 29.53
C PRO A 187 -3.83 -10.60 29.38
N GLY A 188 -4.69 -10.50 30.38
CA GLY A 188 -5.65 -9.40 30.49
C GLY A 188 -6.93 -9.58 29.67
N PHE A 189 -7.18 -10.71 29.02
CA PHE A 189 -8.45 -10.92 28.30
C PHE A 189 -9.68 -10.85 29.25
N GLN A 190 -9.49 -11.18 30.53
CA GLN A 190 -10.53 -11.09 31.56
C GLN A 190 -11.05 -9.66 31.80
N PHE A 191 -10.27 -8.63 31.44
CA PHE A 191 -10.71 -7.23 31.51
C PHE A 191 -11.89 -6.91 30.59
N LEU A 192 -12.12 -7.77 29.58
CA LEU A 192 -13.25 -7.66 28.67
C LEU A 192 -14.44 -8.54 29.09
N ASN A 193 -14.50 -8.95 30.37
CA ASN A 193 -15.70 -9.51 30.97
C ASN A 193 -16.61 -8.35 31.42
N LEU A 194 -17.77 -8.23 30.78
CA LEU A 194 -18.77 -7.20 31.10
C LEU A 194 -20.05 -7.84 31.64
N GLY A 195 -20.28 -7.64 32.93
CA GLY A 195 -21.53 -8.10 33.57
C GLY A 195 -21.73 -9.62 33.54
N GLY A 196 -20.63 -10.40 33.60
CA GLY A 196 -20.68 -11.86 33.58
C GLY A 196 -20.63 -12.47 32.16
N TYR A 197 -20.50 -11.63 31.10
CA TYR A 197 -20.33 -12.09 29.74
C TYR A 197 -18.87 -11.95 29.32
N ASP A 198 -18.22 -13.05 28.93
CA ASP A 198 -16.88 -13.05 28.35
C ASP A 198 -16.94 -12.63 26.87
N LEU A 199 -16.43 -11.42 26.56
CA LEU A 199 -16.34 -10.95 25.17
C LEU A 199 -15.26 -11.69 24.39
N ILE A 200 -14.22 -12.15 25.08
CA ILE A 200 -13.10 -12.89 24.48
C ILE A 200 -13.16 -14.35 24.91
N THR A 201 -13.47 -15.19 23.96
CA THR A 201 -13.56 -16.66 24.12
C THR A 201 -12.78 -17.33 22.99
N ASN A 202 -12.64 -18.65 23.02
CA ASN A 202 -12.13 -19.45 21.90
C ASN A 202 -12.85 -19.22 20.56
N ALA A 203 -14.09 -18.71 20.60
CA ALA A 203 -14.93 -18.48 19.43
C ALA A 203 -15.06 -17.00 19.07
N SER A 204 -14.43 -16.09 19.82
CA SER A 204 -14.50 -14.64 19.60
C SER A 204 -13.15 -13.93 19.78
N ASP A 205 -12.07 -14.66 19.96
CA ASP A 205 -10.72 -14.11 20.12
C ASP A 205 -10.13 -13.60 18.80
N ALA A 206 -8.96 -12.98 18.89
CA ALA A 206 -8.25 -12.44 17.74
C ALA A 206 -7.97 -13.51 16.66
N ARG A 207 -7.72 -14.76 17.06
CA ARG A 207 -7.52 -15.87 16.11
C ARG A 207 -8.82 -16.18 15.35
N PHE A 208 -9.95 -16.29 16.05
CA PHE A 208 -11.24 -16.56 15.40
C PHE A 208 -11.64 -15.41 14.46
N LEU A 209 -11.43 -14.16 14.87
CA LEU A 209 -11.68 -13.01 14.01
C LEU A 209 -10.82 -13.04 12.75
N LEU A 210 -9.57 -13.45 12.86
CA LEU A 210 -8.65 -13.57 11.73
C LEU A 210 -9.02 -14.70 10.77
N LEU A 211 -9.31 -15.89 11.29
CA LEU A 211 -9.60 -17.08 10.49
C LEU A 211 -11.05 -17.11 9.96
N GLY A 212 -12.00 -16.58 10.71
CA GLY A 212 -13.44 -16.72 10.41
C GLY A 212 -14.04 -18.04 10.81
N SER A 213 -13.23 -18.95 11.35
CA SER A 213 -13.63 -20.28 11.80
C SER A 213 -12.68 -20.77 12.91
N ARG A 214 -12.95 -21.94 13.45
CA ARG A 214 -12.06 -22.57 14.44
C ARG A 214 -10.79 -23.18 13.83
N PHE A 215 -10.82 -23.46 12.53
CA PHE A 215 -9.74 -24.10 11.79
C PHE A 215 -9.35 -23.25 10.59
N VAL A 216 -8.10 -23.43 10.14
CA VAL A 216 -7.62 -22.85 8.89
C VAL A 216 -8.29 -23.58 7.73
N GLY A 217 -9.04 -22.85 6.91
CA GLY A 217 -9.86 -23.42 5.85
C GLY A 217 -10.31 -22.39 4.83
N GLU A 218 -11.39 -22.68 4.12
CA GLU A 218 -11.90 -21.87 3.02
C GLU A 218 -12.33 -20.47 3.47
N GLU A 219 -12.96 -20.34 4.64
CA GLU A 219 -13.33 -19.06 5.22
C GLU A 219 -12.10 -18.18 5.45
N THR A 220 -10.99 -18.79 5.87
CA THR A 220 -9.73 -18.11 6.06
C THR A 220 -9.18 -17.60 4.72
N LEU A 221 -9.10 -18.47 3.72
CA LEU A 221 -8.61 -18.12 2.38
C LEU A 221 -9.42 -16.97 1.78
N ASN A 222 -10.76 -17.05 1.85
CA ASN A 222 -11.63 -16.03 1.31
C ASN A 222 -11.46 -14.68 2.04
N ARG A 223 -11.30 -14.66 3.37
CA ARG A 223 -11.00 -13.43 4.12
C ARG A 223 -9.69 -12.81 3.70
N PHE A 224 -8.62 -13.61 3.58
CA PHE A 224 -7.32 -13.10 3.16
C PHE A 224 -7.34 -12.61 1.71
N TYR A 225 -8.12 -13.24 0.84
CA TYR A 225 -8.34 -12.76 -0.52
C TYR A 225 -9.02 -11.37 -0.52
N ILE A 226 -10.10 -11.19 0.24
CA ILE A 226 -10.78 -9.89 0.34
C ILE A 226 -9.87 -8.82 0.97
N LEU A 227 -9.14 -9.17 2.00
CA LEU A 227 -8.19 -8.26 2.64
C LEU A 227 -7.10 -7.83 1.66
N HIS A 228 -6.51 -8.78 0.92
CA HIS A 228 -5.42 -8.51 0.00
C HIS A 228 -5.85 -7.74 -1.25
N CYS A 229 -6.96 -8.14 -1.86
CA CYS A 229 -7.37 -7.58 -3.15
C CYS A 229 -8.21 -6.29 -3.02
N VAL A 230 -8.89 -6.07 -1.88
CA VAL A 230 -9.85 -4.98 -1.75
C VAL A 230 -9.56 -4.10 -0.53
N ALA A 231 -9.67 -4.64 0.67
CA ALA A 231 -9.72 -3.82 1.89
C ALA A 231 -8.39 -3.08 2.13
N ILE A 232 -7.26 -3.79 2.15
CA ILE A 232 -5.95 -3.18 2.43
C ILE A 232 -5.47 -2.28 1.28
N PRO A 233 -5.60 -2.64 -0.02
CA PRO A 233 -5.27 -1.74 -1.11
C PRO A 233 -6.06 -0.43 -1.09
N LEU A 234 -7.37 -0.48 -0.84
CA LEU A 234 -8.21 0.73 -0.74
C LEU A 234 -7.81 1.59 0.47
N ALA A 235 -7.59 0.98 1.64
CA ALA A 235 -7.09 1.70 2.81
C ALA A 235 -5.73 2.34 2.54
N SER A 236 -4.82 1.61 1.88
CA SER A 236 -3.50 2.13 1.50
C SER A 236 -3.61 3.28 0.52
N ALA A 237 -4.45 3.19 -0.51
CA ALA A 237 -4.67 4.26 -1.48
C ALA A 237 -5.21 5.53 -0.80
N GLY A 238 -6.18 5.39 0.10
CA GLY A 238 -6.71 6.51 0.88
C GLY A 238 -5.65 7.18 1.76
N LEU A 239 -4.83 6.38 2.44
CA LEU A 239 -3.74 6.90 3.28
C LEU A 239 -2.58 7.50 2.44
N ILE A 240 -2.28 6.94 1.26
CA ILE A 240 -1.31 7.54 0.32
C ILE A 240 -1.79 8.94 -0.11
N ALA A 241 -3.07 9.10 -0.42
CA ALA A 241 -3.63 10.40 -0.77
C ALA A 241 -3.48 11.42 0.40
N ILE A 242 -3.77 10.99 1.64
CA ILE A 242 -3.56 11.80 2.84
C ILE A 242 -2.07 12.11 3.03
N HIS A 243 -1.20 11.13 2.83
CA HIS A 243 0.26 11.27 2.95
C HIS A 243 0.80 12.34 1.99
N PHE A 244 0.43 12.28 0.72
CA PHE A 244 0.83 13.28 -0.28
C PHE A 244 0.24 14.65 0.00
N TRP A 245 -1.04 14.71 0.40
CA TRP A 245 -1.66 15.96 0.80
C TRP A 245 -0.91 16.62 1.97
N ARG A 246 -0.49 15.82 2.97
CA ARG A 246 0.29 16.35 4.10
C ARG A 246 1.68 16.81 3.69
N VAL A 247 2.38 16.08 2.80
CA VAL A 247 3.67 16.55 2.24
C VAL A 247 3.50 17.93 1.63
N ARG A 248 2.42 18.17 0.86
CA ARG A 248 2.12 19.49 0.30
C ARG A 248 1.86 20.53 1.38
N LYS A 249 0.98 20.21 2.34
CA LYS A 249 0.55 21.14 3.40
C LYS A 249 1.70 21.54 4.31
N ASP A 250 2.60 20.62 4.60
CA ASP A 250 3.74 20.81 5.50
C ASP A 250 4.97 21.43 4.78
N GLY A 251 4.75 22.05 3.62
CA GLY A 251 5.77 22.81 2.88
C GLY A 251 6.58 22.01 1.87
N GLY A 252 6.13 20.81 1.50
CA GLY A 252 6.78 19.93 0.53
C GLY A 252 7.81 18.99 1.18
N ILE A 253 8.73 18.48 0.35
CA ILE A 253 9.81 17.59 0.81
C ILE A 253 10.75 18.38 1.73
N SER A 254 11.12 17.76 2.87
CA SER A 254 12.05 18.38 3.82
C SER A 254 13.42 18.61 3.19
N GLN A 255 14.11 19.63 3.71
CA GLN A 255 15.49 19.91 3.31
C GLN A 255 16.48 19.01 4.06
N PRO A 256 17.70 18.84 3.52
CA PRO A 256 18.84 18.37 4.31
C PRO A 256 19.02 19.22 5.57
N LEU A 257 19.41 18.58 6.67
CA LEU A 257 19.75 19.25 7.93
C LEU A 257 20.99 20.12 7.73
#